data_c1de9c72cfa9e1ec9a1e3382e13678d2
#
_entry.id   c1de9c72cfa9e1ec9a1e3382e13678d2
#
_cell.length_a   1.000
_cell.length_b   1.000
_cell.length_c   1.000
_cell.angle_alpha   90.00
_cell.angle_beta   90.00
_cell.angle_gamma   90.00
#
_symmetry.space_group_name_H-M   'P 1'
#
loop_
_entity.id
_entity.type
_entity.pdbx_description
1 polymer ?
#
loop_
_entity_poly.entity_id
_entity_poly.type
_entity_poly.pdbx_seq_one_letter_code
_entity_poly.pdbx_strand_id
1 'polypeptide(L)'
;MYLNSEEIKKLAYADIPVITDFVNKKVSMVDGRIVASYGLAENCYDVRIADTPLELVIPTAKINPNKDNHAHAVLDIKKDLTEQKELTKLLIEPIRERDGTVYFLIPPKTMVLAHTVEKFNIPNDI
;
A
#
# COMPACT_ATOMS: atom_id res chain seq x y z
N MET A 1 -11.42 14.10 12.97
CA MET A 1 -10.68 13.97 14.26
C MET A 1 -9.24 13.58 13.97
N TYR A 2 -8.28 14.18 14.64
CA TYR A 2 -6.87 13.76 14.54
C TYR A 2 -6.54 12.95 15.79
N LEU A 3 -6.08 11.72 15.60
CA LEU A 3 -5.65 10.85 16.69
C LEU A 3 -4.15 11.04 16.93
N ASN A 4 -3.75 11.18 18.19
CA ASN A 4 -2.35 11.14 18.59
C ASN A 4 -1.92 9.68 18.83
N SER A 5 -0.61 9.47 19.05
CA SER A 5 -0.05 8.13 19.24
C SER A 5 -0.67 7.34 20.40
N GLU A 6 -1.01 7.99 21.50
CA GLU A 6 -1.62 7.33 22.67
C GLU A 6 -3.06 6.89 22.38
N GLU A 7 -3.81 7.67 21.61
CA GLU A 7 -5.17 7.32 21.18
C GLU A 7 -5.15 6.17 20.18
N ILE A 8 -4.23 6.21 19.19
CA ILE A 8 -4.03 5.10 18.24
C ILE A 8 -3.69 3.82 19.01
N LYS A 9 -2.80 3.90 20.00
CA LYS A 9 -2.40 2.77 20.82
C LYS A 9 -3.56 2.19 21.62
N LYS A 10 -4.38 3.03 22.25
CA LYS A 10 -5.57 2.59 22.97
C LYS A 10 -6.54 1.84 22.07
N LEU A 11 -6.77 2.34 20.84
CA LEU A 11 -7.63 1.71 19.86
C LEU A 11 -7.05 0.39 19.32
N ALA A 12 -5.72 0.30 19.18
CA ALA A 12 -5.07 -0.92 18.73
C ALA A 12 -5.07 -2.04 19.78
N TYR A 13 -5.15 -1.69 21.07
CA TYR A 13 -5.22 -2.65 22.18
C TYR A 13 -6.62 -2.82 22.80
N ALA A 14 -7.66 -2.28 22.16
CA ALA A 14 -9.05 -2.51 22.56
C ALA A 14 -9.48 -3.97 22.38
N ASP A 15 -10.57 -4.39 23.01
CA ASP A 15 -11.14 -5.72 22.88
C ASP A 15 -11.41 -6.10 21.43
N ILE A 16 -11.82 -5.14 20.62
CA ILE A 16 -11.89 -5.22 19.16
C ILE A 16 -10.83 -4.27 18.61
N PRO A 17 -9.64 -4.76 18.24
CA PRO A 17 -8.56 -3.89 17.80
C PRO A 17 -8.90 -3.22 16.47
N VAL A 18 -8.65 -1.92 16.40
CA VAL A 18 -8.82 -1.14 15.16
C VAL A 18 -7.72 -1.47 14.14
N ILE A 19 -6.54 -1.85 14.61
CA ILE A 19 -5.40 -2.27 13.78
C ILE A 19 -4.91 -3.62 14.28
N THR A 20 -4.92 -4.64 13.42
CA THR A 20 -4.28 -5.94 13.72
C THR A 20 -2.80 -5.90 13.28
N ASP A 21 -1.98 -6.80 13.83
CA ASP A 21 -0.53 -6.83 13.58
C ASP A 21 0.17 -5.50 13.91
N PHE A 22 -0.38 -4.78 14.89
CA PHE A 22 0.05 -3.46 15.32
C PHE A 22 1.48 -3.48 15.88
N VAL A 23 2.31 -2.54 15.42
CA VAL A 23 3.67 -2.31 15.90
C VAL A 23 3.71 -1.00 16.68
N ASN A 24 3.87 -1.07 18.01
CA ASN A 24 3.70 0.05 18.94
C ASN A 24 4.84 1.07 18.96
N LYS A 25 5.76 1.00 18.01
CA LYS A 25 6.86 1.95 17.86
C LYS A 25 7.25 2.06 16.38
N LYS A 26 7.82 3.20 16.01
CA LYS A 26 8.39 3.38 14.68
C LYS A 26 9.65 2.52 14.52
N VAL A 27 9.67 1.72 13.46
CA VAL A 27 10.81 0.90 13.06
C VAL A 27 11.36 1.46 11.75
N SER A 28 12.62 1.84 11.73
CA SER A 28 13.33 2.33 10.54
C SER A 28 14.63 1.56 10.27
N MET A 29 14.94 0.57 11.11
CA MET A 29 16.12 -0.27 10.99
C MET A 29 15.80 -1.70 11.45
N VAL A 30 16.19 -2.69 10.66
CA VAL A 30 16.05 -4.11 10.96
C VAL A 30 17.40 -4.78 10.67
N ASP A 31 17.95 -5.49 11.66
CA ASP A 31 19.25 -6.19 11.58
C ASP A 31 20.40 -5.32 11.04
N GLY A 32 20.43 -4.04 11.48
CA GLY A 32 21.44 -3.06 11.07
C GLY A 32 21.22 -2.46 9.68
N ARG A 33 20.14 -2.81 8.97
CA ARG A 33 19.79 -2.26 7.66
C ARG A 33 18.69 -1.23 7.77
N ILE A 34 18.81 -0.13 7.03
CA ILE A 34 17.77 0.89 6.93
C ILE A 34 16.62 0.30 6.08
N VAL A 35 15.40 0.37 6.61
CA VAL A 35 14.18 -0.05 5.92
C VAL A 35 13.22 1.11 5.79
N ALA A 36 12.24 0.99 4.89
CA ALA A 36 11.12 1.92 4.88
C ALA A 36 10.43 1.87 6.25
N SER A 37 10.23 3.03 6.88
CA SER A 37 9.70 3.09 8.24
C SER A 37 8.29 2.53 8.31
N TYR A 38 8.00 1.81 9.39
CA TYR A 38 6.66 1.31 9.70
C TYR A 38 6.39 1.33 11.20
N GLY A 39 5.12 1.17 11.57
CA GLY A 39 4.68 1.18 12.97
C GLY A 39 4.24 2.55 13.46
N LEU A 40 4.02 2.67 14.77
CA LEU A 40 3.49 3.86 15.40
C LEU A 40 4.52 4.98 15.45
N ALA A 41 4.19 6.12 14.84
CA ALA A 41 4.89 7.39 14.93
C ALA A 41 4.13 8.36 15.87
N GLU A 42 4.53 9.62 15.96
CA GLU A 42 3.94 10.58 16.91
C GLU A 42 2.45 10.84 16.69
N ASN A 43 2.05 11.01 15.41
CA ASN A 43 0.66 11.36 15.04
C ASN A 43 0.13 10.52 13.86
N CYS A 44 0.77 9.40 13.55
CA CYS A 44 0.36 8.52 12.46
C CYS A 44 0.84 7.09 12.69
N TYR A 45 0.34 6.20 11.86
CA TYR A 45 0.79 4.83 11.79
C TYR A 45 1.27 4.54 10.36
N ASP A 46 2.54 4.20 10.21
CA ASP A 46 3.13 3.82 8.93
C ASP A 46 2.86 2.33 8.69
N VAL A 47 2.12 2.01 7.63
CA VAL A 47 1.74 0.63 7.30
C VAL A 47 2.84 -0.11 6.57
N ARG A 48 2.85 -1.44 6.68
CA ARG A 48 3.72 -2.31 5.89
C ARG A 48 2.98 -2.80 4.65
N ILE A 49 3.69 -2.81 3.51
CA ILE A 49 3.19 -3.49 2.32
C ILE A 49 3.37 -5.01 2.52
N ALA A 50 2.30 -5.77 2.28
CA ALA A 50 2.35 -7.22 2.33
C ALA A 50 3.22 -7.78 1.19
N ASP A 51 3.82 -8.94 1.40
CA ASP A 51 4.65 -9.65 0.41
C ASP A 51 3.80 -10.49 -0.57
N THR A 52 2.60 -10.01 -0.85
CA THR A 52 1.69 -10.55 -1.87
C THR A 52 1.87 -9.79 -3.18
N PRO A 53 1.51 -10.37 -4.33
CA PRO A 53 1.63 -9.70 -5.62
C PRO A 53 0.97 -8.33 -5.62
N LEU A 54 1.64 -7.34 -6.22
CA LEU A 54 1.09 -6.00 -6.44
C LEU A 54 0.29 -5.99 -7.76
N GLU A 55 -0.83 -5.29 -7.77
CA GLU A 55 -1.55 -5.04 -9.02
C GLU A 55 -1.01 -3.78 -9.69
N LEU A 56 -0.38 -3.95 -10.86
CA LEU A 56 0.02 -2.84 -11.72
C LEU A 56 -1.18 -2.40 -12.55
N VAL A 57 -1.57 -1.14 -12.43
CA VAL A 57 -2.66 -0.55 -13.19
C VAL A 57 -2.10 0.20 -14.40
N ILE A 58 -2.33 -0.33 -15.60
CA ILE A 58 -1.84 0.25 -16.86
C ILE A 58 -3.02 0.78 -17.66
N PRO A 59 -2.93 2.02 -18.20
CA PRO A 59 -3.89 2.50 -19.17
C PRO A 59 -3.90 1.62 -20.42
N THR A 60 -5.08 1.10 -20.80
CA THR A 60 -5.24 0.33 -22.05
C THR A 60 -5.35 1.19 -23.30
N ALA A 61 -5.28 2.52 -23.16
CA ALA A 61 -5.32 3.41 -24.29
C ALA A 61 -4.25 3.01 -25.31
N LYS A 62 -4.70 2.65 -26.51
CA LYS A 62 -3.84 2.28 -27.64
C LYS A 62 -2.80 3.37 -27.79
N ILE A 63 -1.56 3.05 -27.52
CA ILE A 63 -0.44 3.92 -27.83
C ILE A 63 -0.48 4.12 -29.34
N ASN A 64 -0.94 5.29 -29.78
CA ASN A 64 -0.79 5.68 -31.15
C ASN A 64 0.65 6.22 -31.30
N PRO A 65 1.58 5.49 -31.93
CA PRO A 65 3.00 5.85 -31.92
C PRO A 65 3.30 7.18 -32.62
N ASN A 66 2.31 7.79 -33.27
CA ASN A 66 2.44 9.01 -34.06
C ASN A 66 1.83 10.27 -33.41
N LYS A 67 1.37 10.18 -32.19
CA LYS A 67 0.90 11.36 -31.43
C LYS A 67 1.46 11.31 -30.03
N ASP A 68 2.03 12.42 -29.58
CA ASP A 68 2.45 12.69 -28.19
C ASP A 68 1.24 12.69 -27.22
N ASN A 69 0.44 11.68 -27.29
CA ASN A 69 -0.71 11.51 -26.42
C ASN A 69 -0.22 10.83 -25.15
N HIS A 70 0.05 11.62 -24.14
CA HIS A 70 -0.03 11.16 -22.77
C HIS A 70 -1.46 10.70 -22.54
N ALA A 71 -1.74 9.43 -22.77
CA ALA A 71 -3.03 8.84 -22.43
C ALA A 71 -3.15 8.89 -20.91
N HIS A 72 -3.92 9.85 -20.43
CA HIS A 72 -4.28 9.92 -19.01
C HIS A 72 -5.44 8.96 -18.79
N ALA A 73 -5.14 7.76 -18.30
CA ALA A 73 -6.19 6.92 -17.72
C ALA A 73 -6.53 7.48 -16.35
N VAL A 74 -7.78 7.76 -16.13
CA VAL A 74 -8.29 8.17 -14.82
C VAL A 74 -8.73 6.91 -14.08
N LEU A 75 -8.06 6.61 -12.96
CA LEU A 75 -8.55 5.58 -12.04
C LEU A 75 -9.70 6.19 -11.22
N ASP A 76 -10.91 5.71 -11.46
CA ASP A 76 -12.06 6.07 -10.62
C ASP A 76 -12.11 5.09 -9.44
N ILE A 77 -11.66 5.55 -8.27
CA ILE A 77 -11.62 4.74 -7.04
C ILE A 77 -13.01 4.33 -6.51
N LYS A 78 -14.08 4.93 -7.02
CA LYS A 78 -15.46 4.60 -6.65
C LYS A 78 -16.07 3.49 -7.52
N LYS A 79 -15.41 3.13 -8.61
CA LYS A 79 -15.85 2.06 -9.50
C LYS A 79 -15.04 0.81 -9.27
N ASP A 80 -15.68 -0.33 -9.43
CA ASP A 80 -14.96 -1.60 -9.47
C ASP A 80 -13.92 -1.57 -10.59
N LEU A 81 -12.68 -1.97 -10.26
CA LEU A 81 -11.57 -2.00 -11.21
C LEU A 81 -11.85 -2.94 -12.40
N THR A 82 -12.68 -3.97 -12.20
CA THR A 82 -13.07 -4.91 -13.26
C THR A 82 -14.00 -4.27 -14.29
N GLU A 83 -14.73 -3.22 -13.92
CA GLU A 83 -15.64 -2.48 -14.80
C GLU A 83 -14.92 -1.40 -15.61
N GLN A 84 -13.70 -1.05 -15.25
CA GLN A 84 -12.90 -0.01 -15.90
C GLN A 84 -12.18 -0.60 -17.12
N LYS A 85 -12.86 -0.64 -18.27
CA LYS A 85 -12.38 -1.23 -19.53
C LYS A 85 -11.08 -0.60 -20.07
N GLU A 86 -10.73 0.59 -19.59
CA GLU A 86 -9.54 1.33 -20.01
C GLU A 86 -8.27 0.94 -19.22
N LEU A 87 -8.41 0.04 -18.25
CA LEU A 87 -7.31 -0.37 -17.39
C LEU A 87 -7.02 -1.86 -17.58
N THR A 88 -5.77 -2.18 -17.77
CA THR A 88 -5.26 -3.56 -17.75
C THR A 88 -4.54 -3.80 -16.43
N LYS A 89 -4.86 -4.89 -15.77
CA LYS A 89 -4.18 -5.32 -14.56
C LYS A 89 -3.08 -6.32 -14.91
N LEU A 90 -1.88 -6.07 -14.44
CA LEU A 90 -0.78 -7.02 -14.43
C LEU A 90 -0.35 -7.24 -12.98
N LEU A 91 0.03 -8.46 -12.65
CA LEU A 91 0.58 -8.78 -11.35
C LEU A 91 2.10 -8.63 -11.36
N ILE A 92 2.62 -7.95 -10.34
CA ILE A 92 4.06 -7.88 -10.05
C ILE A 92 4.33 -8.79 -8.87
N GLU A 93 5.01 -9.88 -9.11
CA GLU A 93 5.39 -10.82 -8.07
C GLU A 93 6.52 -10.28 -7.19
N PRO A 94 6.51 -10.56 -5.88
CA PRO A 94 7.63 -10.21 -5.02
C PRO A 94 8.88 -11.02 -5.37
N ILE A 95 10.02 -10.36 -5.43
CA ILE A 95 11.32 -10.99 -5.59
C ILE A 95 11.86 -11.29 -4.20
N ARG A 96 12.26 -12.53 -3.96
CA ARG A 96 12.79 -13.00 -2.67
C ARG A 96 14.26 -13.38 -2.82
N GLU A 97 15.11 -12.69 -2.08
CA GLU A 97 16.54 -13.00 -2.01
C GLU A 97 16.82 -14.12 -1.00
N ARG A 98 17.99 -14.72 -1.11
CA ARG A 98 18.43 -15.83 -0.22
C ARG A 98 18.56 -15.40 1.25
N ASP A 99 18.79 -14.11 1.50
CA ASP A 99 18.91 -13.53 2.84
C ASP A 99 17.53 -13.19 3.47
N GLY A 100 16.43 -13.54 2.80
CA GLY A 100 15.06 -13.26 3.24
C GLY A 100 14.54 -11.88 2.85
N THR A 101 15.34 -11.04 2.17
CA THR A 101 14.88 -9.74 1.66
C THR A 101 13.79 -9.94 0.61
N VAL A 102 12.71 -9.17 0.72
CA VAL A 102 11.61 -9.16 -0.25
C VAL A 102 11.48 -7.77 -0.84
N TYR A 103 11.44 -7.67 -2.15
CA TYR A 103 11.25 -6.39 -2.84
C TYR A 103 10.44 -6.54 -4.12
N PHE A 104 9.97 -5.41 -4.65
CA PHE A 104 9.21 -5.33 -5.90
C PHE A 104 9.92 -4.42 -6.89
N LEU A 105 9.93 -4.80 -8.17
CA LEU A 105 10.38 -3.95 -9.26
C LEU A 105 9.18 -3.24 -9.86
N ILE A 106 9.01 -1.96 -9.52
CA ILE A 106 7.92 -1.13 -10.01
C ILE A 106 8.45 -0.26 -11.15
N PRO A 107 7.89 -0.38 -12.39
CA PRO A 107 8.31 0.46 -13.50
C PRO A 107 8.07 1.95 -13.22
N PRO A 108 8.90 2.85 -13.78
CA PRO A 108 8.69 4.29 -13.60
C PRO A 108 7.35 4.75 -14.21
N LYS A 109 6.78 5.81 -13.63
CA LYS A 109 5.51 6.41 -14.08
C LYS A 109 4.31 5.46 -14.09
N THR A 110 4.32 4.47 -13.22
CA THR A 110 3.22 3.52 -13.05
C THR A 110 2.60 3.66 -11.68
N MET A 111 1.36 3.21 -11.54
CA MET A 111 0.65 3.11 -10.28
C MET A 111 0.44 1.65 -9.94
N VAL A 112 0.63 1.32 -8.67
CA VAL A 112 0.38 -0.03 -8.15
C VAL A 112 -0.63 0.01 -7.02
N LEU A 113 -1.41 -1.05 -6.91
CA LEU A 113 -2.27 -1.34 -5.77
C LEU A 113 -1.61 -2.43 -4.94
N ALA A 114 -1.55 -2.22 -3.65
CA ALA A 114 -0.93 -3.13 -2.70
C ALA A 114 -1.89 -3.42 -1.54
N HIS A 115 -1.70 -4.56 -0.91
CA HIS A 115 -2.31 -4.86 0.38
C HIS A 115 -1.35 -4.51 1.52
N THR A 116 -1.90 -4.10 2.65
CA THR A 116 -1.13 -3.92 3.87
C THR A 116 -1.05 -5.23 4.66
N VAL A 117 0.01 -5.41 5.44
CA VAL A 117 0.11 -6.49 6.42
C VAL A 117 -0.97 -6.30 7.48
N GLU A 118 -1.10 -5.06 7.96
CA GLU A 118 -2.10 -4.69 8.94
C GLU A 118 -3.51 -4.73 8.34
N LYS A 119 -4.47 -5.15 9.15
CA LYS A 119 -5.90 -5.05 8.84
C LYS A 119 -6.53 -3.98 9.70
N PHE A 120 -7.37 -3.18 9.12
CA PHE A 120 -8.04 -2.06 9.78
C PHE A 120 -9.53 -2.37 9.96
N ASN A 121 -10.01 -2.19 11.18
CA ASN A 121 -11.42 -2.27 11.55
C ASN A 121 -11.82 -0.95 12.19
N ILE A 122 -12.00 0.08 11.35
CA ILE A 122 -12.28 1.43 11.80
C ILE A 122 -13.77 1.55 12.14
N PRO A 123 -14.14 1.88 13.39
CA PRO A 123 -15.52 2.14 13.76
C PRO A 123 -16.08 3.37 13.04
N ASN A 124 -17.40 3.44 12.90
CA ASN A 124 -18.07 4.52 12.17
C ASN A 124 -18.00 5.90 12.87
N ASP A 125 -17.59 5.92 14.13
CA ASP A 125 -17.55 7.11 15.00
C ASP A 125 -16.14 7.70 15.19
N ILE A 126 -15.16 7.18 14.43
CA ILE A 126 -13.77 7.68 14.39
C ILE A 126 -13.50 8.44 13.10
#